data_6d234884a10d3ff9fdfc99ebf0c723d4
#
_entry.id   6d234884a10d3ff9fdfc99ebf0c723d4
#
_cell.length_a   1.000
_cell.length_b   1.000
_cell.length_c   1.000
_cell.angle_alpha   90.00
_cell.angle_beta   90.00
_cell.angle_gamma   90.00
#
_symmetry.space_group_name_H-M   'P 1'
#
loop_
_entity.id
_entity.type
_entity.pdbx_description
1 polymer ?
#
loop_
_entity_poly.entity_id
_entity_poly.type
_entity_poly.pdbx_seq_one_letter_code
_entity_poly.pdbx_strand_id
1 'polypeptide(L)'
;RRTSATYRHANAIVGVLVALAGLATMLFSAHEFSIAAILVDPFVVGALAAGLVELAPAIKRVLTPVSVRDREVRRAARATFVERGVHNTRDRSGILLYISWLEQRVAVIADSGLDHLLTADALATLERALTAAIPRGGAAVAQELETAMATLAPGMPRRPDDRNELADDVDSDLEGAR
;
A
#
# COMPACT_ATOMS: atom_id res chain seq x y z
N ARG A 1 -7.90 2.07 -2.74
CA ARG A 1 -8.56 0.83 -2.23
C ARG A 1 -7.89 0.40 -0.94
N ARG A 2 -8.64 0.29 0.14
CA ARG A 2 -8.15 -0.32 1.38
C ARG A 2 -7.91 -1.81 1.11
N THR A 3 -6.68 -2.25 1.05
CA THR A 3 -6.29 -3.67 0.98
C THR A 3 -6.43 -4.34 2.35
N SER A 4 -7.55 -4.12 3.04
CA SER A 4 -7.77 -4.53 4.43
C SER A 4 -7.84 -6.06 4.64
N ALA A 5 -8.05 -6.85 3.60
CA ALA A 5 -8.20 -8.30 3.75
C ALA A 5 -6.89 -9.04 4.10
N THR A 6 -5.74 -8.54 3.66
CA THR A 6 -4.44 -9.22 3.82
C THR A 6 -3.85 -9.05 5.22
N TYR A 7 -4.30 -8.02 5.96
CA TYR A 7 -3.72 -7.70 7.29
C TYR A 7 -4.46 -8.33 8.47
N ARG A 8 -5.48 -9.15 8.23
CA ARG A 8 -6.21 -9.87 9.31
C ARG A 8 -5.29 -10.78 10.13
N HIS A 9 -4.25 -11.35 9.50
CA HIS A 9 -3.26 -12.16 10.20
C HIS A 9 -2.45 -11.36 11.22
N ALA A 10 -2.07 -10.11 10.92
CA ALA A 10 -1.33 -9.27 11.85
C ALA A 10 -2.16 -8.98 13.12
N ASN A 11 -3.46 -8.68 12.95
CA ASN A 11 -4.36 -8.45 14.08
C ASN A 11 -4.48 -9.70 14.96
N ALA A 12 -4.63 -10.88 14.34
CA ALA A 12 -4.73 -12.14 15.06
C ALA A 12 -3.43 -12.46 15.83
N ILE A 13 -2.26 -12.24 15.22
CA ILE A 13 -0.96 -12.45 15.87
C ILE A 13 -0.85 -11.57 17.13
N VAL A 14 -1.18 -10.27 17.05
CA VAL A 14 -1.12 -9.38 18.20
C VAL A 14 -2.09 -9.84 19.28
N GLY A 15 -3.32 -10.18 18.91
CA GLY A 15 -4.32 -10.69 19.85
C GLY A 15 -3.84 -11.94 20.62
N VAL A 16 -3.26 -12.90 19.89
CA VAL A 16 -2.71 -14.13 20.51
C VAL A 16 -1.52 -13.81 21.40
N LEU A 17 -0.59 -12.96 20.98
CA LEU A 17 0.57 -12.59 21.80
C LEU A 17 0.16 -11.88 23.09
N VAL A 18 -0.82 -10.97 23.02
CA VAL A 18 -1.33 -10.26 24.19
C VAL A 18 -2.10 -11.21 25.12
N ALA A 19 -2.89 -12.13 24.57
CA ALA A 19 -3.58 -13.16 25.37
C ALA A 19 -2.58 -14.05 26.11
N LEU A 20 -1.53 -14.53 25.42
CA LEU A 20 -0.48 -15.35 26.04
C LEU A 20 0.29 -14.58 27.12
N ALA A 21 0.63 -13.32 26.87
CA ALA A 21 1.29 -12.47 27.85
C ALA A 21 0.41 -12.23 29.10
N GLY A 22 -0.88 -11.99 28.90
CA GLY A 22 -1.85 -11.85 29.97
C GLY A 22 -1.98 -13.14 30.82
N LEU A 23 -2.09 -14.29 30.14
CA LEU A 23 -2.12 -15.58 30.80
C LEU A 23 -0.85 -15.84 31.60
N ALA A 24 0.33 -15.60 31.01
CA ALA A 24 1.60 -15.74 31.70
C ALA A 24 1.67 -14.83 32.95
N THR A 25 1.24 -13.58 32.82
CA THR A 25 1.20 -12.65 33.96
C THR A 25 0.33 -13.17 35.07
N MET A 26 -0.86 -13.72 34.77
CA MET A 26 -1.76 -14.27 35.78
C MET A 26 -1.20 -15.52 36.47
N LEU A 27 -0.50 -16.40 35.70
CA LEU A 27 0.05 -17.64 36.22
C LEU A 27 1.33 -17.43 37.10
N PHE A 28 2.13 -16.42 36.76
CA PHE A 28 3.40 -16.16 37.43
C PHE A 28 3.32 -15.00 38.42
N SER A 29 2.14 -14.36 38.59
CA SER A 29 1.90 -13.33 39.57
C SER A 29 1.80 -13.94 40.99
N ALA A 30 2.24 -13.21 42.01
CA ALA A 30 2.00 -13.56 43.40
C ALA A 30 0.53 -13.35 43.86
N HIS A 31 -0.30 -12.75 42.99
CA HIS A 31 -1.72 -12.52 43.24
C HIS A 31 -2.56 -13.73 42.82
N GLU A 32 -3.47 -14.15 43.69
CA GLU A 32 -4.40 -15.26 43.39
C GLU A 32 -5.56 -14.78 42.52
N PHE A 33 -5.60 -15.26 41.27
CA PHE A 33 -6.71 -15.03 40.36
C PHE A 33 -7.72 -16.19 40.44
N SER A 34 -9.00 -15.90 40.26
CA SER A 34 -10.00 -16.95 40.14
C SER A 34 -9.77 -17.76 38.86
N ILE A 35 -10.14 -19.05 38.87
CA ILE A 35 -10.04 -19.93 37.69
C ILE A 35 -10.82 -19.34 36.53
N ALA A 36 -11.98 -18.74 36.80
CA ALA A 36 -12.79 -18.10 35.76
C ALA A 36 -12.05 -16.91 35.10
N ALA A 37 -11.35 -16.09 35.89
CA ALA A 37 -10.56 -14.97 35.38
C ALA A 37 -9.39 -15.48 34.49
N ILE A 38 -8.65 -16.49 34.97
CA ILE A 38 -7.54 -17.07 34.21
C ILE A 38 -8.03 -17.66 32.86
N LEU A 39 -9.25 -18.22 32.83
CA LEU A 39 -9.82 -18.83 31.62
C LEU A 39 -10.38 -17.81 30.63
N VAL A 40 -10.89 -16.67 31.07
CA VAL A 40 -11.65 -15.74 30.22
C VAL A 40 -10.86 -14.48 29.90
N ASP A 41 -10.25 -13.83 30.90
CA ASP A 41 -9.68 -12.49 30.72
C ASP A 41 -8.57 -12.41 29.65
N PRO A 42 -7.65 -13.38 29.51
CA PRO A 42 -6.64 -13.34 28.46
C PRO A 42 -7.24 -13.29 27.05
N PHE A 43 -8.32 -14.03 26.81
CA PHE A 43 -8.99 -14.03 25.51
C PHE A 43 -9.72 -12.71 25.25
N VAL A 44 -10.36 -12.14 26.26
CA VAL A 44 -11.03 -10.84 26.15
C VAL A 44 -10.00 -9.75 25.84
N VAL A 45 -8.91 -9.70 26.59
CA VAL A 45 -7.84 -8.70 26.41
C VAL A 45 -7.17 -8.90 25.05
N GLY A 46 -6.92 -10.14 24.62
CA GLY A 46 -6.38 -10.45 23.31
C GLY A 46 -7.30 -10.03 22.17
N ALA A 47 -8.61 -10.26 22.30
CA ALA A 47 -9.59 -9.82 21.31
C ALA A 47 -9.67 -8.28 21.22
N LEU A 48 -9.65 -7.59 22.37
CA LEU A 48 -9.61 -6.12 22.42
C LEU A 48 -8.33 -5.57 21.76
N ALA A 49 -7.17 -6.19 22.05
CA ALA A 49 -5.90 -5.81 21.45
C ALA A 49 -5.92 -6.00 19.92
N ALA A 50 -6.46 -7.12 19.42
CA ALA A 50 -6.64 -7.36 17.99
C ALA A 50 -7.54 -6.30 17.35
N GLY A 51 -8.61 -5.88 18.02
CA GLY A 51 -9.50 -4.80 17.56
C GLY A 51 -8.82 -3.44 17.55
N LEU A 52 -8.01 -3.11 18.55
CA LEU A 52 -7.26 -1.85 18.62
C LEU A 52 -6.22 -1.73 17.48
N VAL A 53 -5.60 -2.83 17.08
CA VAL A 53 -4.67 -2.84 15.93
C VAL A 53 -5.39 -2.42 14.64
N GLU A 54 -6.71 -2.68 14.52
CA GLU A 54 -7.50 -2.22 13.37
C GLU A 54 -7.50 -0.69 13.24
N LEU A 55 -7.48 0.02 14.35
CA LEU A 55 -7.48 1.49 14.42
C LEU A 55 -6.09 2.11 14.23
N ALA A 56 -5.02 1.31 14.24
CA ALA A 56 -3.63 1.77 14.21
C ALA A 56 -2.87 1.33 12.93
N PRO A 57 -2.99 2.04 11.80
CA PRO A 57 -2.34 1.68 10.54
C PRO A 57 -0.81 1.54 10.65
N ALA A 58 -0.18 2.30 11.56
CA ALA A 58 1.26 2.23 11.78
C ALA A 58 1.70 0.85 12.33
N ILE A 59 0.91 0.26 13.24
CA ILE A 59 1.19 -1.06 13.81
C ILE A 59 1.11 -2.13 12.72
N LYS A 60 0.09 -2.06 11.86
CA LYS A 60 -0.05 -2.97 10.71
C LYS A 60 1.17 -2.93 9.79
N ARG A 61 1.70 -1.73 9.53
CA ARG A 61 2.90 -1.57 8.69
C ARG A 61 4.15 -2.22 9.30
N VAL A 62 4.35 -2.06 10.61
CA VAL A 62 5.51 -2.64 11.30
C VAL A 62 5.42 -4.16 11.31
N LEU A 63 4.24 -4.72 11.55
CA LEU A 63 4.01 -6.16 11.63
C LEU A 63 3.95 -6.87 10.26
N THR A 64 3.80 -6.10 9.18
CA THR A 64 3.72 -6.69 7.83
C THR A 64 5.06 -6.56 7.12
N PRO A 65 5.69 -7.68 6.72
CA PRO A 65 6.94 -7.65 5.96
C PRO A 65 6.84 -6.80 4.70
N VAL A 66 7.93 -6.10 4.37
CA VAL A 66 8.01 -5.23 3.19
C VAL A 66 7.64 -5.99 1.91
N SER A 67 8.12 -7.21 1.76
CA SER A 67 7.85 -8.06 0.60
C SER A 67 6.36 -8.38 0.40
N VAL A 68 5.60 -8.50 1.49
CA VAL A 68 4.15 -8.73 1.44
C VAL A 68 3.46 -7.45 0.98
N ARG A 69 3.85 -6.29 1.55
CA ARG A 69 3.30 -4.99 1.16
C ARG A 69 3.55 -4.68 -0.33
N ASP A 70 4.77 -4.90 -0.80
CA ASP A 70 5.13 -4.70 -2.21
C ASP A 70 4.31 -5.60 -3.15
N ARG A 71 4.10 -6.85 -2.78
CA ARG A 71 3.30 -7.80 -3.56
C ARG A 71 1.84 -7.36 -3.67
N GLU A 72 1.25 -6.95 -2.55
CA GLU A 72 -0.15 -6.50 -2.54
C GLU A 72 -0.35 -5.20 -3.32
N VAL A 73 0.56 -4.24 -3.18
CA VAL A 73 0.52 -3.00 -3.96
C VAL A 73 0.67 -3.28 -5.46
N ARG A 74 1.61 -4.14 -5.86
CA ARG A 74 1.75 -4.54 -7.29
C ARG A 74 0.54 -5.29 -7.81
N ARG A 75 -0.08 -6.14 -6.98
CA ARG A 75 -1.30 -6.86 -7.34
C ARG A 75 -2.47 -5.89 -7.56
N ALA A 76 -2.67 -4.95 -6.63
CA ALA A 76 -3.70 -3.94 -6.76
C ALA A 76 -3.46 -3.01 -7.97
N ALA A 77 -2.21 -2.59 -8.19
CA ALA A 77 -1.83 -1.80 -9.34
C ALA A 77 -2.16 -2.50 -10.67
N ARG A 78 -1.82 -3.80 -10.80
CA ARG A 78 -2.14 -4.59 -12.00
C ARG A 78 -3.65 -4.72 -12.23
N ALA A 79 -4.43 -4.94 -11.17
CA ALA A 79 -5.87 -4.98 -11.27
C ALA A 79 -6.43 -3.64 -11.74
N THR A 80 -5.97 -2.53 -11.15
CA THR A 80 -6.37 -1.16 -11.52
C THR A 80 -5.98 -0.83 -12.97
N PHE A 81 -4.79 -1.24 -13.41
CA PHE A 81 -4.33 -1.04 -14.79
C PHE A 81 -5.29 -1.63 -15.83
N VAL A 82 -5.79 -2.83 -15.56
CA VAL A 82 -6.78 -3.50 -16.42
C VAL A 82 -8.18 -2.90 -16.24
N GLU A 83 -8.64 -2.73 -15.00
CA GLU A 83 -9.98 -2.22 -14.68
C GLU A 83 -10.21 -0.80 -15.22
N ARG A 84 -9.18 0.04 -15.23
CA ARG A 84 -9.24 1.42 -15.76
C ARG A 84 -8.93 1.50 -17.25
N GLY A 85 -8.65 0.38 -17.89
CA GLY A 85 -8.38 0.35 -19.34
C GLY A 85 -7.11 1.09 -19.74
N VAL A 86 -6.13 1.25 -18.82
CA VAL A 86 -4.88 1.97 -19.13
C VAL A 86 -4.11 1.29 -20.28
N HIS A 87 -4.32 0.00 -20.48
CA HIS A 87 -3.79 -0.78 -21.60
C HIS A 87 -4.50 -0.56 -22.95
N ASN A 88 -5.62 0.19 -22.96
CA ASN A 88 -6.45 0.37 -24.15
C ASN A 88 -6.02 1.58 -25.01
N THR A 89 -4.85 2.15 -24.77
CA THR A 89 -4.33 3.22 -25.61
C THR A 89 -3.88 2.68 -26.97
N ARG A 90 -4.06 3.47 -28.03
CA ARG A 90 -3.77 3.10 -29.44
C ARG A 90 -2.32 2.62 -29.63
N ASP A 91 -1.36 3.31 -29.00
CA ASP A 91 0.06 3.00 -29.12
C ASP A 91 0.59 2.16 -27.95
N ARG A 92 -0.31 1.63 -27.10
CA ARG A 92 0.08 0.88 -25.90
C ARG A 92 1.02 1.68 -25.00
N SER A 93 0.78 2.99 -24.90
CA SER A 93 1.62 3.97 -24.19
C SER A 93 1.07 4.38 -22.83
N GLY A 94 0.14 3.61 -22.28
CA GLY A 94 -0.44 3.88 -20.97
C GLY A 94 0.55 3.67 -19.85
N ILE A 95 0.55 4.59 -18.87
CA ILE A 95 1.31 4.49 -17.62
C ILE A 95 0.35 4.63 -16.46
N LEU A 96 0.38 3.67 -15.53
CA LEU A 96 -0.32 3.76 -14.25
C LEU A 96 0.68 4.02 -13.14
N LEU A 97 0.45 5.09 -12.41
CA LEU A 97 1.10 5.35 -11.12
C LEU A 97 0.12 4.99 -9.99
N TYR A 98 0.41 3.93 -9.27
CA TYR A 98 -0.40 3.47 -8.15
C TYR A 98 0.29 3.80 -6.83
N ILE A 99 -0.31 4.70 -6.04
CA ILE A 99 0.24 5.15 -4.75
C ILE A 99 -0.60 4.56 -3.61
N SER A 100 0.04 3.78 -2.75
CA SER A 100 -0.57 3.31 -1.52
C SER A 100 -0.02 4.01 -0.30
N TRP A 101 -0.84 4.89 0.29
CA TRP A 101 -0.49 5.61 1.52
C TRP A 101 -0.45 4.69 2.73
N LEU A 102 -1.28 3.65 2.77
CA LEU A 102 -1.31 2.70 3.88
C LEU A 102 -0.02 1.88 3.93
N GLU A 103 0.37 1.29 2.80
CA GLU A 103 1.57 0.49 2.67
C GLU A 103 2.85 1.33 2.55
N GLN A 104 2.70 2.63 2.27
CA GLN A 104 3.79 3.56 1.94
C GLN A 104 4.65 3.01 0.80
N ARG A 105 3.99 2.68 -0.30
CA ARG A 105 4.59 2.11 -1.50
C ARG A 105 3.97 2.69 -2.76
N VAL A 106 4.79 2.74 -3.80
CA VAL A 106 4.37 3.08 -5.16
C VAL A 106 4.63 1.89 -6.06
N ALA A 107 3.72 1.65 -6.99
CA ALA A 107 3.95 0.78 -8.13
C ALA A 107 3.72 1.55 -9.42
N VAL A 108 4.63 1.44 -10.36
CA VAL A 108 4.52 2.01 -11.69
C VAL A 108 4.36 0.87 -12.69
N ILE A 109 3.31 0.94 -13.50
CA ILE A 109 3.05 -0.03 -14.56
C ILE A 109 2.99 0.72 -15.86
N ALA A 110 3.88 0.38 -16.77
CA ALA A 110 3.90 0.87 -18.13
C ALA A 110 3.40 -0.20 -19.08
N ASP A 111 2.71 0.21 -20.15
CA ASP A 111 2.31 -0.69 -21.21
C ASP A 111 3.45 -0.95 -22.19
N SER A 112 3.35 -2.02 -22.95
CA SER A 112 4.40 -2.56 -23.84
C SER A 112 4.90 -1.60 -24.92
N GLY A 113 4.12 -0.61 -25.33
CA GLY A 113 4.57 0.44 -26.24
C GLY A 113 5.70 1.31 -25.68
N LEU A 114 5.92 1.28 -24.37
CA LEU A 114 6.94 2.07 -23.69
C LEU A 114 8.19 1.26 -23.28
N ASP A 115 8.26 -0.02 -23.60
CA ASP A 115 9.38 -0.90 -23.20
C ASP A 115 10.74 -0.39 -23.70
N HIS A 116 10.76 0.35 -24.81
CA HIS A 116 11.98 0.94 -25.37
C HIS A 116 12.47 2.18 -24.58
N LEU A 117 11.60 2.84 -23.81
CA LEU A 117 11.89 4.02 -22.99
C LEU A 117 12.00 3.69 -21.51
N LEU A 118 11.14 2.81 -21.04
CA LEU A 118 10.99 2.47 -19.62
C LEU A 118 11.51 1.07 -19.37
N THR A 119 12.82 0.95 -19.23
CA THR A 119 13.43 -0.32 -18.80
C THR A 119 12.98 -0.68 -17.39
N ALA A 120 13.08 -1.96 -17.04
CA ALA A 120 12.75 -2.43 -15.68
C ALA A 120 13.53 -1.68 -14.60
N ASP A 121 14.78 -1.30 -14.85
CA ASP A 121 15.62 -0.55 -13.92
C ASP A 121 15.17 0.91 -13.80
N ALA A 122 14.73 1.54 -14.90
CA ALA A 122 14.16 2.89 -14.88
C ALA A 122 12.87 2.93 -14.05
N LEU A 123 11.96 1.97 -14.28
CA LEU A 123 10.74 1.82 -13.48
C LEU A 123 11.03 1.59 -12.00
N ALA A 124 11.97 0.69 -11.67
CA ALA A 124 12.36 0.43 -10.30
C ALA A 124 13.00 1.65 -9.63
N THR A 125 13.72 2.47 -10.38
CA THR A 125 14.31 3.72 -9.87
C THR A 125 13.22 4.75 -9.58
N LEU A 126 12.28 4.93 -10.48
CA LEU A 126 11.12 5.80 -10.30
C LEU A 126 10.26 5.36 -9.10
N GLU A 127 9.95 4.07 -8.99
CA GLU A 127 9.21 3.53 -7.84
C GLU A 127 9.92 3.81 -6.51
N ARG A 128 11.24 3.67 -6.46
CA ARG A 128 12.04 3.96 -5.26
C ARG A 128 12.02 5.43 -4.88
N ALA A 129 12.22 6.32 -5.86
CA ALA A 129 12.20 7.77 -5.65
C ALA A 129 10.84 8.23 -5.11
N LEU A 130 9.75 7.85 -5.76
CA LEU A 130 8.38 8.17 -5.34
C LEU A 130 8.03 7.55 -3.98
N THR A 131 8.44 6.30 -3.73
CA THR A 131 8.24 5.65 -2.43
C THR A 131 8.95 6.41 -1.30
N ALA A 132 10.17 6.89 -1.53
CA ALA A 132 10.93 7.70 -0.57
C ALA A 132 10.32 9.09 -0.35
N ALA A 133 9.52 9.59 -1.28
CA ALA A 133 8.79 10.85 -1.15
C ALA A 133 7.53 10.75 -0.28
N ILE A 134 6.86 9.58 -0.21
CA ILE A 134 5.60 9.40 0.52
C ILE A 134 5.64 9.92 1.97
N PRO A 135 6.66 9.59 2.81
CA PRO A 135 6.70 10.09 4.19
C PRO A 135 6.81 11.62 4.31
N ARG A 136 7.27 12.30 3.25
CA ARG A 136 7.38 13.77 3.18
C ARG A 136 6.06 14.45 2.78
N GLY A 137 5.04 13.65 2.39
CA GLY A 137 3.71 14.13 2.03
C GLY A 137 3.45 14.23 0.53
N GLY A 138 2.19 14.53 0.18
CA GLY A 138 1.73 14.55 -1.22
C GLY A 138 2.46 15.55 -2.11
N ALA A 139 2.81 16.73 -1.58
CA ALA A 139 3.56 17.73 -2.33
C ALA A 139 4.95 17.23 -2.76
N ALA A 140 5.63 16.47 -1.90
CA ALA A 140 6.93 15.88 -2.23
C ALA A 140 6.80 14.77 -3.30
N VAL A 141 5.72 13.99 -3.25
CA VAL A 141 5.41 12.98 -4.29
C VAL A 141 5.13 13.66 -5.63
N ALA A 142 4.35 14.75 -5.63
CA ALA A 142 4.06 15.52 -6.84
C ALA A 142 5.34 16.10 -7.45
N GLN A 143 6.20 16.70 -6.64
CA GLN A 143 7.49 17.25 -7.10
C GLN A 143 8.40 16.17 -7.71
N GLU A 144 8.47 14.99 -7.09
CA GLU A 144 9.25 13.87 -7.59
C GLU A 144 8.68 13.34 -8.91
N LEU A 145 7.34 13.32 -9.02
CA LEU A 145 6.66 12.94 -10.26
C LEU A 145 6.93 13.95 -11.38
N GLU A 146 6.84 15.25 -11.12
CA GLU A 146 7.16 16.30 -12.09
C GLU A 146 8.59 16.16 -12.61
N THR A 147 9.55 15.90 -11.71
CA THR A 147 10.96 15.68 -12.08
C THR A 147 11.10 14.45 -12.99
N ALA A 148 10.43 13.36 -12.65
CA ALA A 148 10.44 12.14 -13.46
C ALA A 148 9.79 12.37 -14.84
N MET A 149 8.66 13.06 -14.89
CA MET A 149 7.96 13.38 -16.14
C MET A 149 8.82 14.27 -17.05
N ALA A 150 9.50 15.27 -16.49
CA ALA A 150 10.43 16.13 -17.25
C ALA A 150 11.57 15.31 -17.90
N THR A 151 12.03 14.25 -17.23
CA THR A 151 13.06 13.35 -17.74
C THR A 151 12.52 12.43 -18.85
N LEU A 152 11.27 11.99 -18.75
CA LEU A 152 10.66 11.05 -19.70
C LEU A 152 10.06 11.75 -20.93
N ALA A 153 9.58 12.98 -20.79
CA ALA A 153 8.89 13.73 -21.84
C ALA A 153 9.65 13.80 -23.20
N PRO A 154 10.98 13.99 -23.25
CA PRO A 154 11.70 14.00 -24.52
C PRO A 154 11.62 12.70 -25.30
N GLY A 155 11.47 11.57 -24.60
CA GLY A 155 11.32 10.25 -25.20
C GLY A 155 9.90 9.92 -25.67
N MET A 156 8.91 10.74 -25.31
CA MET A 156 7.49 10.54 -25.63
C MET A 156 6.93 11.77 -26.40
N PRO A 157 7.41 12.03 -27.63
CA PRO A 157 6.94 13.19 -28.38
C PRO A 157 5.48 13.04 -28.74
N ARG A 158 4.70 14.10 -28.47
CA ARG A 158 3.28 14.17 -28.81
C ARG A 158 3.12 14.16 -30.33
N ARG A 159 2.24 13.30 -30.84
CA ARG A 159 1.91 13.26 -32.28
C ARG A 159 0.89 14.35 -32.63
N PRO A 160 0.85 14.81 -33.90
CA PRO A 160 -0.13 15.80 -34.33
C PRO A 160 -1.59 15.31 -34.22
N ASP A 161 -1.81 14.00 -34.34
CA ASP A 161 -3.12 13.33 -34.24
C ASP A 161 -3.39 12.70 -32.87
N ASP A 162 -2.56 13.01 -31.89
CA ASP A 162 -2.66 12.47 -30.52
C ASP A 162 -3.92 13.00 -29.84
N ARG A 163 -4.74 12.07 -29.36
CA ARG A 163 -5.95 12.35 -28.59
C ARG A 163 -5.78 11.85 -27.17
N ASN A 164 -6.33 12.57 -26.23
CA ASN A 164 -6.40 12.08 -24.85
C ASN A 164 -7.37 10.89 -24.80
N GLU A 165 -6.82 9.70 -24.60
CA GLU A 165 -7.56 8.43 -24.56
C GLU A 165 -7.88 7.99 -23.13
N LEU A 166 -7.22 8.60 -22.14
CA LEU A 166 -7.42 8.33 -20.72
C LEU A 166 -8.06 9.52 -20.02
N ALA A 167 -8.79 9.26 -18.93
CA ALA A 167 -9.36 10.32 -18.13
C ALA A 167 -8.26 11.12 -17.42
N ASP A 168 -8.41 12.46 -17.38
CA ASP A 168 -7.46 13.37 -16.71
C ASP A 168 -7.65 13.41 -15.17
N ASP A 169 -8.40 12.47 -14.61
CA ASP A 169 -8.74 12.46 -13.20
C ASP A 169 -7.75 11.65 -12.37
N VAL A 170 -7.44 12.18 -11.18
CA VAL A 170 -6.77 11.42 -10.12
C VAL A 170 -7.83 10.60 -9.39
N ASP A 171 -7.81 9.28 -9.58
CA ASP A 171 -8.69 8.38 -8.84
C ASP A 171 -8.20 8.21 -7.42
N SER A 172 -8.98 8.65 -6.44
CA SER A 172 -8.62 8.61 -5.03
C SER A 172 -9.72 7.96 -4.20
N ASP A 173 -9.33 6.92 -3.46
CA ASP A 173 -10.21 6.29 -2.45
C ASP A 173 -10.07 6.97 -1.05
N LEU A 174 -9.38 8.11 -0.97
CA LEU A 174 -9.24 8.86 0.29
C LEU A 174 -10.51 9.69 0.53
N GLU A 175 -11.20 9.42 1.63
CA GLU A 175 -12.30 10.27 2.10
C GLU A 175 -11.76 11.69 2.37
N GLY A 176 -12.24 12.68 1.61
CA GLY A 176 -11.87 14.08 1.78
C GLY A 176 -10.99 14.70 0.68
N ALA A 177 -10.62 13.96 -0.35
CA ALA A 177 -10.00 14.53 -1.57
C ALA A 177 -11.08 15.01 -2.55
N ARG A 178 -11.79 16.08 -2.19
CA ARG A 178 -12.61 16.89 -3.09
C ARG A 178 -12.22 18.34 -2.96
#